data_0f1d4f7d668e3d7dd5e922e50d731987
#
_entry.id   0f1d4f7d668e3d7dd5e922e50d731987
#
_cell.length_a   1.000
_cell.length_b   1.000
_cell.length_c   1.000
_cell.angle_alpha   90.00
_cell.angle_beta   90.00
_cell.angle_gamma   90.00
#
_symmetry.space_group_name_H-M   'P 1'
#
loop_
_entity.id
_entity.type
_entity.pdbx_description
1 polymer ?
#
loop_
_entity_poly.entity_id
_entity_poly.type
_entity_poly.pdbx_seq_one_letter_code
_entity_poly.pdbx_strand_id
1 'polypeptide(L)'
;YNKKLITAPSITSLPPFKYHLVTGEFKEISGVSPEAECRKTIELVINNLRNKPEESVAVIAFGIEHARRLKNEFSKQIGEENDLVDYPEDRPEEKFIIRHLENIQGDERDVIFLSTGYGPKSQNSLRQFFGPLNYDNPKLFGLRRLNVAITRARKRVEVISTIDPYKYDDNQLGQQVSKKAFIQYLRYVKSEGS
;
A
#
# COMPACT_ATOMS: atom_id res chain seq x y z
N TYR A 1 -21.27 3.29 0.41
CA TYR A 1 -21.33 3.63 -1.02
C TYR A 1 -22.06 2.49 -1.76
N ASN A 2 -23.35 2.68 -1.98
CA ASN A 2 -24.19 1.72 -2.69
C ASN A 2 -23.83 1.75 -4.20
N LYS A 3 -22.82 1.00 -4.65
CA LYS A 3 -22.49 0.73 -6.07
C LYS A 3 -22.28 1.95 -7.00
N LYS A 4 -22.07 3.15 -6.48
CA LYS A 4 -21.84 4.36 -7.29
C LYS A 4 -20.58 5.08 -6.84
N LEU A 5 -19.41 4.49 -7.09
CA LEU A 5 -18.19 5.28 -7.13
C LEU A 5 -18.10 5.90 -8.53
N ILE A 6 -18.37 7.19 -8.64
CA ILE A 6 -18.11 7.93 -9.88
C ILE A 6 -16.68 8.43 -9.76
N THR A 7 -15.76 7.82 -10.48
CA THR A 7 -14.39 8.31 -10.60
C THR A 7 -14.35 9.34 -11.73
N ALA A 8 -13.95 10.57 -11.41
CA ALA A 8 -13.59 11.53 -12.45
C ALA A 8 -12.22 11.12 -13.02
N PRO A 9 -12.04 11.13 -14.34
CA PRO A 9 -10.73 10.86 -14.93
C PRO A 9 -9.72 11.91 -14.46
N SER A 10 -8.54 11.45 -14.04
CA SER A 10 -7.44 12.35 -13.72
C SER A 10 -6.95 13.05 -14.99
N ILE A 11 -6.69 14.37 -14.91
CA ILE A 11 -6.18 15.18 -16.01
C ILE A 11 -4.68 14.92 -16.27
N THR A 12 -4.05 14.04 -15.47
CA THR A 12 -2.61 13.75 -15.60
C THR A 12 -2.34 12.71 -16.68
N SER A 13 -1.33 12.96 -17.50
CA SER A 13 -0.85 12.07 -18.56
C SER A 13 -0.12 10.81 -18.05
N LEU A 14 0.10 10.71 -16.74
CA LEU A 14 0.75 9.55 -16.10
C LEU A 14 -0.30 8.53 -15.66
N PRO A 15 -0.02 7.22 -15.80
CA PRO A 15 -0.91 6.20 -15.30
C PRO A 15 -1.11 6.40 -13.78
N PRO A 16 -2.36 6.40 -13.30
CA PRO A 16 -2.67 6.68 -11.89
C PRO A 16 -2.27 5.53 -10.96
N PHE A 17 -1.78 4.44 -11.53
CA PHE A 17 -1.38 3.23 -10.81
C PHE A 17 -0.02 2.73 -11.25
N LYS A 18 0.76 2.19 -10.29
CA LYS A 18 1.94 1.37 -10.56
C LYS A 18 1.95 0.17 -9.65
N TYR A 19 2.40 -0.96 -10.15
CA TYR A 19 2.55 -2.20 -9.40
C TYR A 19 4.00 -2.65 -9.35
N HIS A 20 4.55 -2.75 -8.16
CA HIS A 20 5.91 -3.21 -7.91
C HIS A 20 5.85 -4.61 -7.27
N LEU A 21 5.99 -5.65 -8.08
CA LEU A 21 6.13 -7.00 -7.58
C LEU A 21 7.54 -7.22 -7.04
N VAL A 22 7.63 -7.59 -5.77
CA VAL A 22 8.90 -7.83 -5.09
C VAL A 22 9.03 -9.32 -4.77
N THR A 23 10.21 -9.90 -4.97
CA THR A 23 10.48 -11.25 -4.52
C THR A 23 10.78 -11.27 -3.04
N GLY A 24 10.00 -12.02 -2.26
CA GLY A 24 10.19 -12.15 -0.82
C GLY A 24 9.16 -13.09 -0.21
N GLU A 25 9.48 -13.65 0.94
CA GLU A 25 8.62 -14.55 1.69
C GLU A 25 8.22 -13.93 3.02
N PHE A 26 6.99 -14.20 3.43
CA PHE A 26 6.50 -13.84 4.75
C PHE A 26 6.99 -14.89 5.76
N LYS A 27 7.73 -14.45 6.78
CA LYS A 27 8.19 -15.33 7.87
C LYS A 27 7.08 -15.50 8.92
N GLU A 28 6.37 -16.61 8.86
CA GLU A 28 5.19 -16.87 9.68
C GLU A 28 5.47 -16.92 11.19
N ILE A 29 6.58 -17.53 11.59
CA ILE A 29 6.92 -17.75 13.01
C ILE A 29 7.08 -16.43 13.78
N SER A 30 7.50 -15.37 13.10
CA SER A 30 7.72 -14.06 13.72
C SER A 30 6.68 -13.01 13.33
N GLY A 31 5.71 -13.33 12.47
CA GLY A 31 4.77 -12.35 11.93
C GLY A 31 5.45 -11.24 11.10
N VAL A 32 6.67 -11.49 10.63
CA VAL A 32 7.53 -10.49 10.02
C VAL A 32 7.20 -10.35 8.54
N SER A 33 6.83 -9.14 8.12
CA SER A 33 6.65 -8.79 6.72
C SER A 33 7.95 -8.93 5.91
N PRO A 34 7.88 -9.18 4.58
CA PRO A 34 9.06 -9.35 3.76
C PRO A 34 10.01 -8.15 3.82
N GLU A 35 11.27 -8.39 4.15
CA GLU A 35 12.28 -7.32 4.25
C GLU A 35 12.49 -6.63 2.89
N ALA A 36 12.52 -7.41 1.81
CA ALA A 36 12.66 -6.89 0.46
C ALA A 36 11.53 -5.91 0.10
N GLU A 37 10.29 -6.15 0.56
CA GLU A 37 9.17 -5.24 0.36
C GLU A 37 9.38 -3.94 1.13
N CYS A 38 9.82 -4.01 2.40
CA CYS A 38 10.14 -2.80 3.18
C CYS A 38 11.21 -1.96 2.50
N ARG A 39 12.31 -2.60 2.09
CA ARG A 39 13.45 -1.93 1.44
C ARG A 39 13.02 -1.28 0.12
N LYS A 40 12.29 -2.02 -0.72
CA LYS A 40 11.82 -1.49 -2.01
C LYS A 40 10.82 -0.35 -1.84
N THR A 41 9.92 -0.44 -0.87
CA THR A 41 8.97 0.64 -0.55
C THR A 41 9.71 1.92 -0.20
N ILE A 42 10.68 1.85 0.70
CA ILE A 42 11.41 3.03 1.17
C ILE A 42 12.34 3.59 0.09
N GLU A 43 12.98 2.74 -0.70
CA GLU A 43 13.77 3.18 -1.88
C GLU A 43 12.92 4.03 -2.83
N LEU A 44 11.72 3.57 -3.17
CA LEU A 44 10.81 4.29 -4.06
C LEU A 44 10.32 5.61 -3.45
N VAL A 45 10.03 5.61 -2.15
CA VAL A 45 9.63 6.81 -1.40
C VAL A 45 10.73 7.86 -1.41
N ILE A 46 11.96 7.48 -1.01
CA ILE A 46 13.11 8.41 -0.98
C ILE A 46 13.38 8.96 -2.38
N ASN A 47 13.33 8.10 -3.41
CA ASN A 47 13.49 8.53 -4.78
C ASN A 47 12.42 9.56 -5.20
N ASN A 48 11.15 9.36 -4.76
CA ASN A 48 10.10 10.35 -5.03
C ASN A 48 10.35 11.67 -4.30
N LEU A 49 10.66 11.62 -3.01
CA LEU A 49 10.90 12.82 -2.20
C LEU A 49 12.07 13.67 -2.74
N ARG A 50 13.14 13.01 -3.23
CA ARG A 50 14.30 13.71 -3.82
C ARG A 50 14.02 14.29 -5.20
N ASN A 51 13.28 13.58 -6.04
CA ASN A 51 13.09 13.98 -7.45
C ASN A 51 11.81 14.78 -7.70
N LYS A 52 10.88 14.77 -6.74
CA LYS A 52 9.59 15.45 -6.83
C LYS A 52 9.19 16.03 -5.46
N PRO A 53 9.99 16.97 -4.94
CA PRO A 53 9.76 17.55 -3.60
C PRO A 53 8.43 18.30 -3.50
N GLU A 54 7.83 18.68 -4.62
CA GLU A 54 6.51 19.32 -4.69
C GLU A 54 5.34 18.34 -4.50
N GLU A 55 5.58 17.03 -4.56
CA GLU A 55 4.54 16.04 -4.34
C GLU A 55 4.46 15.62 -2.87
N SER A 56 3.28 15.75 -2.27
CA SER A 56 3.05 15.21 -0.95
C SER A 56 2.91 13.69 -0.99
N VAL A 57 3.55 13.01 -0.03
CA VAL A 57 3.71 11.55 -0.03
C VAL A 57 3.24 10.93 1.27
N ALA A 58 2.52 9.82 1.16
CA ALA A 58 2.30 8.94 2.31
C ALA A 58 2.54 7.48 1.96
N VAL A 59 3.00 6.73 2.96
CA VAL A 59 3.05 5.27 2.92
C VAL A 59 1.91 4.72 3.76
N ILE A 60 1.10 3.83 3.17
CA ILE A 60 0.07 3.08 3.88
C ILE A 60 0.49 1.62 3.98
N ALA A 61 0.73 1.16 5.19
CA ALA A 61 0.98 -0.24 5.51
C ALA A 61 -0.30 -0.94 5.93
N PHE A 62 -0.48 -2.21 5.59
CA PHE A 62 -1.68 -2.94 6.01
C PHE A 62 -1.69 -3.33 7.49
N GLY A 63 -0.52 -3.41 8.13
CA GLY A 63 -0.40 -3.78 9.54
C GLY A 63 0.49 -2.83 10.33
N ILE A 64 0.23 -2.74 11.65
CA ILE A 64 0.99 -1.88 12.57
C ILE A 64 2.48 -2.24 12.58
N GLU A 65 2.80 -3.54 12.69
CA GLU A 65 4.20 -4.00 12.70
C GLU A 65 4.91 -3.73 11.38
N HIS A 66 4.19 -3.82 10.26
CA HIS A 66 4.73 -3.47 8.97
C HIS A 66 5.02 -1.97 8.88
N ALA A 67 4.11 -1.11 9.36
CA ALA A 67 4.33 0.33 9.43
C ALA A 67 5.54 0.69 10.29
N ARG A 68 5.73 0.00 11.43
CA ARG A 68 6.90 0.19 12.30
C ARG A 68 8.21 -0.18 11.59
N ARG A 69 8.23 -1.30 10.86
CA ARG A 69 9.39 -1.72 10.08
C ARG A 69 9.71 -0.76 8.94
N LEU A 70 8.70 -0.25 8.24
CA LEU A 70 8.89 0.77 7.21
C LEU A 70 9.50 2.06 7.78
N LYS A 71 9.07 2.50 8.96
CA LYS A 71 9.68 3.65 9.65
C LYS A 71 11.14 3.41 10.00
N ASN A 72 11.46 2.24 10.55
CA ASN A 72 12.84 1.88 10.85
C ASN A 72 13.72 1.80 9.59
N GLU A 73 13.20 1.24 8.52
CA GLU A 73 13.92 1.16 7.24
C GLU A 73 14.11 2.56 6.63
N PHE A 74 13.11 3.43 6.73
CA PHE A 74 13.22 4.82 6.29
C PHE A 74 14.35 5.53 7.05
N SER A 75 14.32 5.52 8.39
CA SER A 75 15.37 6.15 9.21
C SER A 75 16.76 5.60 8.91
N LYS A 76 16.88 4.30 8.62
CA LYS A 76 18.13 3.67 8.24
C LYS A 76 18.67 4.16 6.89
N GLN A 77 17.77 4.33 5.90
CA GLN A 77 18.18 4.70 4.53
C GLN A 77 18.43 6.18 4.35
N ILE A 78 17.72 7.06 5.06
CA ILE A 78 17.95 8.51 4.98
C ILE A 78 19.20 8.93 5.75
N GLY A 79 19.63 8.16 6.76
CA GLY A 79 20.79 8.51 7.59
C GLY A 79 20.60 9.87 8.27
N GLU A 80 21.44 10.86 7.88
CA GLU A 80 21.40 12.24 8.39
C GLU A 80 20.52 13.19 7.54
N GLU A 81 19.96 12.74 6.42
CA GLU A 81 19.10 13.54 5.53
C GLU A 81 17.68 13.70 6.10
N ASN A 82 17.56 14.30 7.29
CA ASN A 82 16.27 14.40 7.99
C ASN A 82 15.30 15.42 7.36
N ASP A 83 15.78 16.33 6.54
CA ASP A 83 15.00 17.33 5.82
C ASP A 83 14.02 16.75 4.77
N LEU A 84 14.28 15.54 4.28
CA LEU A 84 13.36 14.86 3.36
C LEU A 84 11.93 14.67 3.92
N VAL A 85 11.74 14.68 5.23
CA VAL A 85 10.41 14.55 5.84
C VAL A 85 9.61 15.85 5.80
N ASP A 86 10.25 16.98 5.54
CA ASP A 86 9.63 18.29 5.54
C ASP A 86 8.97 18.68 4.22
N TYR A 87 9.12 17.84 3.18
CA TYR A 87 8.48 18.07 1.91
C TYR A 87 6.99 17.67 1.90
N PRO A 88 6.14 18.37 1.13
CA PRO A 88 6.43 19.60 0.38
C PRO A 88 6.49 20.83 1.31
N GLU A 89 7.43 21.73 1.06
CA GLU A 89 7.66 22.92 1.90
C GLU A 89 6.48 23.91 1.86
N ASP A 90 5.81 24.01 0.72
CA ASP A 90 4.64 24.87 0.49
C ASP A 90 3.36 24.38 1.17
N ARG A 91 3.35 23.11 1.63
CA ARG A 91 2.22 22.47 2.31
C ARG A 91 2.67 21.70 3.54
N PRO A 92 3.10 22.39 4.60
CA PRO A 92 3.68 21.76 5.80
C PRO A 92 2.73 20.81 6.53
N GLU A 93 1.41 20.96 6.37
CA GLU A 93 0.40 20.05 6.86
C GLU A 93 0.35 18.71 6.08
N GLU A 94 0.93 18.68 4.89
CA GLU A 94 1.01 17.50 4.03
C GLU A 94 2.40 16.83 4.02
N LYS A 95 3.23 17.09 5.02
CA LYS A 95 4.53 16.42 5.18
C LYS A 95 4.45 14.91 5.07
N PHE A 96 5.58 14.31 4.71
CA PHE A 96 5.69 12.86 4.57
C PHE A 96 5.26 12.10 5.83
N ILE A 97 4.44 11.07 5.65
CA ILE A 97 3.96 10.21 6.73
C ILE A 97 3.99 8.74 6.36
N ILE A 98 4.22 7.89 7.37
CA ILE A 98 4.00 6.44 7.29
C ILE A 98 2.90 6.07 8.28
N ARG A 99 1.80 5.51 7.79
CA ARG A 99 0.62 5.12 8.57
C ARG A 99 0.25 3.66 8.31
N HIS A 100 -0.45 3.05 9.24
CA HIS A 100 -1.13 1.79 8.97
C HIS A 100 -2.59 2.05 8.57
N LEU A 101 -3.20 1.06 7.95
CA LEU A 101 -4.49 1.14 7.30
C LEU A 101 -5.64 1.69 8.18
N GLU A 102 -5.56 1.49 9.51
CA GLU A 102 -6.60 1.97 10.43
C GLU A 102 -6.45 3.46 10.80
N ASN A 103 -5.25 4.04 10.62
CA ASN A 103 -4.92 5.39 11.04
C ASN A 103 -4.73 6.38 9.89
N ILE A 104 -5.16 6.03 8.67
CA ILE A 104 -5.05 6.91 7.49
C ILE A 104 -6.30 7.75 7.23
N GLN A 105 -7.30 7.68 8.11
CA GLN A 105 -8.54 8.41 7.92
C GLN A 105 -8.30 9.93 8.03
N GLY A 106 -8.71 10.67 6.98
CA GLY A 106 -8.57 12.12 6.90
C GLY A 106 -7.30 12.61 6.19
N ASP A 107 -6.27 11.79 6.09
CA ASP A 107 -5.03 12.15 5.40
C ASP A 107 -5.12 11.86 3.89
N GLU A 108 -4.96 12.89 3.06
CA GLU A 108 -4.82 12.77 1.61
C GLU A 108 -3.45 13.27 1.18
N ARG A 109 -2.86 12.64 0.16
CA ARG A 109 -1.56 13.01 -0.41
C ARG A 109 -1.61 12.92 -1.94
N ASP A 110 -0.68 13.58 -2.59
CA ASP A 110 -0.53 13.47 -4.05
C ASP A 110 -0.21 12.03 -4.44
N VAL A 111 0.69 11.39 -3.71
CA VAL A 111 1.15 10.03 -3.97
C VAL A 111 0.97 9.15 -2.74
N ILE A 112 0.35 8.00 -2.96
CA ILE A 112 0.25 6.95 -1.95
C ILE A 112 1.08 5.75 -2.36
N PHE A 113 2.03 5.38 -1.51
CA PHE A 113 2.74 4.10 -1.58
C PHE A 113 2.01 3.10 -0.68
N LEU A 114 1.34 2.14 -1.28
CA LEU A 114 0.59 1.11 -0.57
C LEU A 114 1.45 -0.14 -0.44
N SER A 115 2.00 -0.38 0.75
CA SER A 115 2.83 -1.55 1.05
C SER A 115 2.02 -2.59 1.81
N THR A 116 1.91 -3.79 1.24
CA THR A 116 1.01 -4.81 1.77
C THR A 116 1.53 -5.48 3.03
N GLY A 117 2.83 -5.74 3.10
CA GLY A 117 3.48 -6.42 4.23
C GLY A 117 3.09 -7.89 4.38
N TYR A 118 2.28 -8.40 3.48
CA TYR A 118 1.85 -9.79 3.44
C TYR A 118 2.40 -10.45 2.18
N GLY A 119 2.86 -11.66 2.31
CA GLY A 119 3.38 -12.44 1.20
C GLY A 119 2.86 -13.87 1.23
N PRO A 120 3.16 -14.66 0.19
CA PRO A 120 2.87 -16.07 0.21
C PRO A 120 3.60 -16.74 1.39
N LYS A 121 2.90 -17.62 2.07
CA LYS A 121 3.46 -18.47 3.14
C LYS A 121 4.37 -19.57 2.56
N SER A 122 4.04 -20.02 1.37
CA SER A 122 4.75 -20.94 0.51
C SER A 122 4.30 -20.63 -0.92
N GLN A 123 4.96 -21.20 -1.94
CA GLN A 123 4.76 -20.82 -3.33
C GLN A 123 3.31 -20.70 -3.83
N ASN A 124 2.29 -21.21 -3.09
CA ASN A 124 0.90 -21.25 -3.56
C ASN A 124 -0.16 -20.91 -2.52
N SER A 125 0.16 -20.45 -1.31
CA SER A 125 -0.87 -20.12 -0.32
C SER A 125 -0.76 -18.70 0.21
N LEU A 126 -1.80 -17.90 -0.01
CA LEU A 126 -1.97 -16.65 0.73
C LEU A 126 -2.23 -16.98 2.19
N ARG A 127 -1.52 -16.31 3.08
CA ARG A 127 -1.76 -16.43 4.52
C ARG A 127 -3.23 -16.16 4.84
N GLN A 128 -3.79 -16.90 5.80
CA GLN A 128 -5.19 -16.74 6.22
C GLN A 128 -5.49 -15.35 6.83
N PHE A 129 -4.46 -14.58 7.20
CA PHE A 129 -4.62 -13.32 7.91
C PHE A 129 -4.12 -12.14 7.07
N PHE A 130 -5.06 -11.35 6.56
CA PHE A 130 -4.81 -10.04 5.99
C PHE A 130 -4.93 -8.91 7.02
N GLY A 131 -4.77 -9.23 8.34
CA GLY A 131 -4.93 -8.24 9.38
C GLY A 131 -6.26 -7.47 9.25
N PRO A 132 -6.22 -6.15 9.06
CA PRO A 132 -7.41 -5.32 8.98
C PRO A 132 -8.42 -5.69 7.89
N LEU A 133 -8.02 -6.45 6.86
CA LEU A 133 -8.92 -6.90 5.79
C LEU A 133 -9.66 -8.20 6.12
N ASN A 134 -9.35 -8.86 7.23
CA ASN A 134 -9.95 -10.15 7.59
C ASN A 134 -11.36 -10.06 8.17
N TYR A 135 -11.84 -8.88 8.49
CA TYR A 135 -13.14 -8.69 9.12
C TYR A 135 -14.26 -8.57 8.08
N ASP A 136 -14.74 -9.72 7.61
CA ASP A 136 -15.80 -9.76 6.59
C ASP A 136 -17.23 -9.66 7.17
N ASN A 137 -17.41 -9.70 8.50
CA ASN A 137 -18.73 -9.76 9.10
C ASN A 137 -18.96 -8.66 10.16
N PRO A 138 -20.18 -8.15 10.29
CA PRO A 138 -21.31 -8.08 9.36
C PRO A 138 -21.33 -6.80 8.50
N LYS A 139 -20.29 -5.96 8.57
CA LYS A 139 -20.30 -4.60 8.01
C LYS A 139 -19.23 -4.37 6.92
N LEU A 140 -18.62 -5.42 6.39
CA LEU A 140 -17.58 -5.33 5.35
C LEU A 140 -16.44 -4.37 5.73
N PHE A 141 -15.99 -4.39 6.96
CA PHE A 141 -14.96 -3.47 7.46
C PHE A 141 -13.67 -3.52 6.66
N GLY A 142 -13.24 -4.72 6.24
CA GLY A 142 -12.05 -4.89 5.41
C GLY A 142 -12.16 -4.15 4.08
N LEU A 143 -13.30 -4.27 3.38
CA LEU A 143 -13.55 -3.55 2.13
C LEU A 143 -13.60 -2.04 2.34
N ARG A 144 -14.20 -1.55 3.42
CA ARG A 144 -14.24 -0.12 3.72
C ARG A 144 -12.85 0.44 3.96
N ARG A 145 -12.01 -0.28 4.72
CA ARG A 145 -10.63 0.11 4.98
C ARG A 145 -9.81 0.14 3.69
N LEU A 146 -9.94 -0.88 2.84
CA LEU A 146 -9.29 -0.90 1.53
C LEU A 146 -9.73 0.30 0.68
N ASN A 147 -11.04 0.57 0.61
CA ASN A 147 -11.58 1.69 -0.13
C ASN A 147 -11.03 3.03 0.39
N VAL A 148 -10.96 3.22 1.72
CA VAL A 148 -10.34 4.42 2.31
C VAL A 148 -8.89 4.55 1.86
N ALA A 149 -8.09 3.49 1.91
CA ALA A 149 -6.67 3.55 1.53
C ALA A 149 -6.47 3.93 0.06
N ILE A 150 -7.20 3.30 -0.86
CA ILE A 150 -7.04 3.54 -2.30
C ILE A 150 -7.57 4.91 -2.76
N THR A 151 -8.46 5.52 -1.97
CA THR A 151 -9.00 6.85 -2.27
C THR A 151 -8.23 8.00 -1.61
N ARG A 152 -7.10 7.74 -0.99
CA ARG A 152 -6.25 8.78 -0.36
C ARG A 152 -5.29 9.47 -1.33
N ALA A 153 -5.10 8.93 -2.52
CA ALA A 153 -4.22 9.51 -3.53
C ALA A 153 -4.96 10.52 -4.41
N ARG A 154 -4.38 11.69 -4.58
CA ARG A 154 -4.88 12.71 -5.53
C ARG A 154 -4.34 12.50 -6.94
N LYS A 155 -3.09 12.04 -7.09
CA LYS A 155 -2.43 11.86 -8.39
C LYS A 155 -2.23 10.39 -8.74
N ARG A 156 -1.59 9.60 -7.84
CA ARG A 156 -1.30 8.20 -8.14
C ARG A 156 -1.17 7.32 -6.90
N VAL A 157 -1.40 6.03 -7.11
CA VAL A 157 -1.11 4.97 -6.14
C VAL A 157 -0.01 4.06 -6.68
N GLU A 158 1.03 3.83 -5.89
CA GLU A 158 2.06 2.85 -6.17
C GLU A 158 1.93 1.69 -5.17
N VAL A 159 1.61 0.50 -5.67
CA VAL A 159 1.43 -0.69 -4.83
C VAL A 159 2.72 -1.50 -4.83
N ILE A 160 3.25 -1.77 -3.65
CA ILE A 160 4.42 -2.62 -3.44
C ILE A 160 3.97 -3.89 -2.72
N SER A 161 4.24 -5.04 -3.31
CA SER A 161 3.78 -6.31 -2.78
C SER A 161 4.66 -7.48 -3.22
N THR A 162 4.73 -8.51 -2.39
CA THR A 162 5.27 -9.81 -2.78
C THR A 162 4.19 -10.75 -3.33
N ILE A 163 2.93 -10.30 -3.41
CA ILE A 163 1.81 -11.08 -3.94
C ILE A 163 1.75 -10.91 -5.44
N ASP A 164 1.95 -11.98 -6.22
CA ASP A 164 1.57 -11.97 -7.63
C ASP A 164 0.07 -12.31 -7.74
N PRO A 165 -0.80 -11.33 -8.07
CA PRO A 165 -2.24 -11.54 -8.00
C PRO A 165 -2.78 -12.51 -9.06
N TYR A 166 -1.99 -12.82 -10.10
CA TYR A 166 -2.37 -13.78 -11.14
C TYR A 166 -2.11 -15.24 -10.75
N LYS A 167 -1.39 -15.48 -9.65
CA LYS A 167 -1.15 -16.83 -9.12
C LYS A 167 -2.28 -17.40 -8.27
N TYR A 168 -3.34 -16.60 -8.05
CA TYR A 168 -4.46 -16.99 -7.20
C TYR A 168 -5.76 -16.98 -7.99
N ASP A 169 -6.49 -18.09 -7.98
CA ASP A 169 -7.86 -18.13 -8.48
C ASP A 169 -8.88 -17.82 -7.38
N ASP A 170 -10.11 -17.55 -7.76
CA ASP A 170 -11.16 -17.17 -6.82
C ASP A 170 -11.58 -18.33 -5.89
N ASN A 171 -11.31 -19.60 -6.28
CA ASN A 171 -11.58 -20.76 -5.44
C ASN A 171 -10.56 -20.87 -4.30
N GLN A 172 -9.28 -20.56 -4.57
CA GLN A 172 -8.21 -20.55 -3.57
C GLN A 172 -8.41 -19.45 -2.52
N LEU A 173 -9.14 -18.38 -2.86
CA LEU A 173 -9.41 -17.26 -1.95
C LEU A 173 -10.54 -17.54 -0.94
N GLY A 174 -11.22 -18.68 -1.09
CA GLY A 174 -12.32 -19.07 -0.22
C GLY A 174 -13.51 -18.12 -0.31
N GLN A 175 -14.32 -18.01 0.77
CA GLN A 175 -15.50 -17.15 0.80
C GLN A 175 -15.25 -15.72 1.32
N GLN A 176 -14.00 -15.34 1.58
CA GLN A 176 -13.67 -14.01 2.13
C GLN A 176 -13.77 -12.92 1.07
N VAL A 177 -14.85 -12.15 1.12
CA VAL A 177 -15.16 -11.09 0.16
C VAL A 177 -14.06 -10.04 0.08
N SER A 178 -13.53 -9.60 1.22
CA SER A 178 -12.46 -8.58 1.28
C SER A 178 -11.16 -9.07 0.64
N LYS A 179 -10.84 -10.36 0.78
CA LYS A 179 -9.66 -10.96 0.17
C LYS A 179 -9.78 -11.02 -1.35
N LYS A 180 -10.95 -11.46 -1.85
CA LYS A 180 -11.24 -11.46 -3.29
C LYS A 180 -11.14 -10.06 -3.88
N ALA A 181 -11.80 -9.09 -3.25
CA ALA A 181 -11.77 -7.70 -3.69
C ALA A 181 -10.35 -7.12 -3.69
N PHE A 182 -9.52 -7.48 -2.71
CA PHE A 182 -8.12 -7.05 -2.67
C PHE A 182 -7.30 -7.64 -3.81
N ILE A 183 -7.41 -8.95 -4.07
CA ILE A 183 -6.72 -9.57 -5.21
C ILE A 183 -7.21 -9.00 -6.55
N GLN A 184 -8.51 -8.75 -6.70
CA GLN A 184 -9.06 -8.09 -7.89
C GLN A 184 -8.50 -6.67 -8.06
N TYR A 185 -8.38 -5.90 -6.95
CA TYR A 185 -7.74 -4.60 -6.97
C TYR A 185 -6.27 -4.69 -7.40
N LEU A 186 -5.50 -5.64 -6.87
CA LEU A 186 -4.11 -5.84 -7.29
C LEU A 186 -3.99 -6.20 -8.77
N ARG A 187 -4.89 -7.04 -9.29
CA ARG A 187 -4.95 -7.36 -10.74
C ARG A 187 -5.21 -6.11 -11.57
N TYR A 188 -6.18 -5.30 -11.16
CA TYR A 188 -6.50 -4.04 -11.81
C TYR A 188 -5.30 -3.09 -11.83
N VAL A 189 -4.68 -2.84 -10.66
CA VAL A 189 -3.50 -1.97 -10.58
C VAL A 189 -2.35 -2.48 -11.45
N LYS A 190 -2.14 -3.81 -11.50
CA LYS A 190 -1.09 -4.41 -12.30
C LYS A 190 -1.36 -4.34 -13.81
N SER A 191 -2.64 -4.40 -14.23
CA SER A 191 -3.02 -4.26 -15.64
C SER A 191 -2.94 -2.81 -16.14
N GLU A 192 -3.32 -1.84 -15.30
CA GLU A 192 -3.32 -0.42 -15.67
C GLU A 192 -1.95 0.26 -15.50
N GLY A 193 -1.08 -0.31 -14.65
CA GLY A 193 0.22 0.26 -14.28
C GLY A 193 1.42 -0.39 -14.99
N SER A 194 1.18 -1.20 -16.03
CA SER A 194 2.22 -1.92 -16.80
C SER A 194 2.60 -1.16 -18.05
#